data_65fec0db529b4adc70e2f1c9c18d5aa0
#
_entry.id   65fec0db529b4adc70e2f1c9c18d5aa0
#
_cell.length_a   1.000
_cell.length_b   1.000
_cell.length_c   1.000
_cell.angle_alpha   90.00
_cell.angle_beta   90.00
_cell.angle_gamma   90.00
#
_symmetry.space_group_name_H-M   'P 1'
#
loop_
_entity.id
_entity.type
_entity.pdbx_description
1 polymer ?
#
loop_
_entity_poly.entity_id
_entity_poly.type
_entity_poly.pdbx_seq_one_letter_code
_entity_poly.pdbx_strand_id
1 'polypeptide(L)'
;MKKTSKIIIGLAILFIYIFGMISFASALLVNADYATLYPGEEGKVSLNIENNENFDIEDISASLVLDNLPFTAIGSSQKDVDNIDEDDDDSVTFTLKPSTDITPGDYSIPYTIKYTDASNNTINLTKTGNFGIRVSAKTDLDFSAETRETAILEKEGQLSLNIVNLGLGEIKSITVQIFPQGFTLLSSDKIFVGTISADDSDIATFDVIYNSQSPVLSAKISYKDFDNNDQTKTVNLPVKVYTEEQALNLGLIKKSSTGTYVLVILVLLVIWYIWRKIKKRRKQKLADRR
;
A
#
# COMPACT_ATOMS: atom_id res chain seq x y z
N MET A 1 28.11 -16.94 -74.21
CA MET A 1 28.94 -16.76 -72.98
C MET A 1 29.29 -15.34 -72.59
N LYS A 2 29.39 -14.34 -73.49
CA LYS A 2 29.74 -12.92 -73.09
C LYS A 2 28.62 -12.12 -72.40
N LYS A 3 27.33 -12.48 -72.54
CA LYS A 3 26.19 -11.73 -71.92
C LYS A 3 25.96 -12.08 -70.46
N THR A 4 26.13 -13.34 -70.08
CA THR A 4 25.97 -13.85 -68.71
C THR A 4 27.06 -13.32 -67.75
N SER A 5 28.31 -13.21 -68.28
CA SER A 5 29.42 -12.65 -67.48
C SER A 5 29.21 -11.17 -67.07
N LYS A 6 28.62 -10.35 -67.95
CA LYS A 6 28.33 -8.94 -67.65
C LYS A 6 27.20 -8.77 -66.65
N ILE A 7 26.22 -9.69 -66.63
CA ILE A 7 25.11 -9.68 -65.65
C ILE A 7 25.63 -10.09 -64.26
N ILE A 8 26.51 -11.06 -64.14
CA ILE A 8 27.13 -11.49 -62.90
C ILE A 8 28.03 -10.40 -62.31
N ILE A 9 28.80 -9.71 -63.14
CA ILE A 9 29.62 -8.58 -62.67
C ILE A 9 28.75 -7.41 -62.19
N GLY A 10 27.66 -7.09 -62.93
CA GLY A 10 26.71 -6.05 -62.51
C GLY A 10 26.02 -6.36 -61.18
N LEU A 11 25.61 -7.64 -60.96
CA LEU A 11 25.05 -8.10 -59.71
C LEU A 11 26.08 -8.06 -58.55
N ALA A 12 27.32 -8.44 -58.80
CA ALA A 12 28.37 -8.38 -57.78
C ALA A 12 28.70 -6.93 -57.38
N ILE A 13 28.73 -5.98 -58.32
CA ILE A 13 28.93 -4.55 -58.05
C ILE A 13 27.72 -3.98 -57.27
N LEU A 14 26.49 -4.35 -57.64
CA LEU A 14 25.28 -3.97 -56.95
C LEU A 14 25.26 -4.54 -55.50
N PHE A 15 25.72 -5.76 -55.31
CA PHE A 15 25.83 -6.37 -53.98
C PHE A 15 26.87 -5.70 -53.09
N ILE A 16 28.04 -5.31 -53.68
CA ILE A 16 29.08 -4.53 -52.98
C ILE A 16 28.56 -3.14 -52.64
N TYR A 17 27.77 -2.52 -53.52
CA TYR A 17 27.19 -1.18 -53.26
C TYR A 17 26.11 -1.23 -52.17
N ILE A 18 25.26 -2.27 -52.15
CA ILE A 18 24.25 -2.47 -51.13
C ILE A 18 24.91 -2.81 -49.79
N PHE A 19 25.95 -3.64 -49.76
CA PHE A 19 26.68 -4.00 -48.54
C PHE A 19 27.55 -2.83 -48.02
N GLY A 20 28.08 -1.97 -48.91
CA GLY A 20 28.83 -0.79 -48.55
C GLY A 20 27.97 0.39 -47.99
N MET A 21 26.63 0.26 -48.08
CA MET A 21 25.69 1.21 -47.50
C MET A 21 25.14 0.81 -46.14
N ILE A 22 25.56 -0.30 -45.55
CA ILE A 22 25.26 -0.65 -44.18
C ILE A 22 26.21 0.20 -43.31
N SER A 23 25.83 1.48 -43.10
CA SER A 23 26.39 2.27 -42.03
C SER A 23 25.95 1.56 -40.73
N PHE A 24 26.87 0.94 -40.01
CA PHE A 24 26.64 0.62 -38.63
C PHE A 24 26.30 1.95 -37.95
N ALA A 25 25.10 2.09 -37.43
CA ALA A 25 24.73 3.25 -36.64
C ALA A 25 25.55 3.14 -35.35
N SER A 26 26.70 3.80 -35.35
CA SER A 26 27.53 4.06 -34.20
C SER A 26 26.70 4.95 -33.26
N ALA A 27 26.63 4.63 -31.99
CA ALA A 27 25.85 5.41 -31.04
C ALA A 27 26.35 5.20 -29.60
N LEU A 28 26.47 6.27 -28.87
CA LEU A 28 26.64 6.20 -27.42
C LEU A 28 25.45 5.50 -26.80
N LEU A 29 25.67 4.39 -26.08
CA LEU A 29 24.64 3.68 -25.32
C LEU A 29 24.71 4.12 -23.85
N VAL A 30 23.56 4.34 -23.24
CA VAL A 30 23.47 4.73 -21.81
C VAL A 30 22.48 3.83 -21.11
N ASN A 31 22.99 3.10 -20.13
CA ASN A 31 22.23 2.25 -19.24
C ASN A 31 22.21 2.85 -17.84
N ALA A 32 21.14 2.65 -17.10
CA ALA A 32 21.03 3.11 -15.71
C ALA A 32 20.86 1.92 -14.77
N ASP A 33 21.73 1.86 -13.77
CA ASP A 33 21.54 1.01 -12.59
C ASP A 33 20.97 1.85 -11.46
N TYR A 34 19.83 1.45 -10.93
CA TYR A 34 19.17 2.17 -9.85
C TYR A 34 18.87 1.29 -8.64
N ALA A 35 19.04 1.86 -7.46
CA ALA A 35 18.48 1.32 -6.24
C ALA A 35 17.05 1.81 -6.06
N THR A 36 16.22 1.01 -5.39
CA THR A 36 14.90 1.47 -4.96
C THR A 36 15.05 2.68 -4.04
N LEU A 37 14.39 3.77 -4.39
CA LEU A 37 14.38 5.01 -3.61
C LEU A 37 13.16 5.03 -2.68
N TYR A 38 13.28 5.75 -1.57
CA TYR A 38 12.18 5.98 -0.63
C TYR A 38 11.96 7.48 -0.44
N PRO A 39 10.72 7.93 -0.19
CA PRO A 39 10.43 9.34 0.07
C PRO A 39 11.31 9.92 1.17
N GLY A 40 11.98 11.05 0.87
CA GLY A 40 12.85 11.73 1.82
C GLY A 40 14.20 11.07 2.11
N GLU A 41 14.51 9.90 1.55
CA GLU A 41 15.78 9.20 1.75
C GLU A 41 16.71 9.38 0.54
N GLU A 42 18.03 9.35 0.79
CA GLU A 42 19.02 9.44 -0.28
C GLU A 42 19.28 8.07 -0.90
N GLY A 43 19.37 8.02 -2.23
CA GLY A 43 19.72 6.81 -2.97
C GLY A 43 20.64 7.11 -4.14
N LYS A 44 21.41 6.11 -4.56
CA LYS A 44 22.39 6.22 -5.65
C LYS A 44 21.79 5.71 -6.95
N VAL A 45 22.07 6.43 -8.02
CA VAL A 45 21.75 6.09 -9.40
C VAL A 45 23.03 6.20 -10.21
N SER A 46 23.43 5.13 -10.89
CA SER A 46 24.59 5.12 -11.77
C SER A 46 24.14 5.09 -13.22
N LEU A 47 24.71 5.96 -14.06
CA LEU A 47 24.61 5.88 -15.49
C LEU A 47 25.89 5.25 -16.03
N ASN A 48 25.77 4.11 -16.69
CA ASN A 48 26.86 3.49 -17.45
C ASN A 48 26.79 3.99 -18.88
N ILE A 49 27.90 4.55 -19.38
CA ILE A 49 28.05 5.16 -20.67
C ILE A 49 28.99 4.27 -21.47
N GLU A 50 28.46 3.58 -22.45
CA GLU A 50 29.20 2.69 -23.36
C GLU A 50 29.45 3.41 -24.68
N ASN A 51 30.72 3.53 -25.05
CA ASN A 51 31.12 4.23 -26.28
C ASN A 51 31.13 3.25 -27.47
N ASN A 52 30.02 3.18 -28.18
CA ASN A 52 29.89 2.44 -29.44
C ASN A 52 30.13 3.33 -30.67
N GLU A 53 30.75 4.50 -30.47
CA GLU A 53 31.23 5.34 -31.57
C GLU A 53 32.51 4.73 -32.16
N ASN A 54 32.91 5.14 -33.36
CA ASN A 54 34.13 4.69 -34.01
C ASN A 54 35.31 5.63 -33.74
N PHE A 55 35.29 6.27 -32.58
CA PHE A 55 36.34 7.22 -32.09
C PHE A 55 36.24 7.28 -30.56
N ASP A 56 37.38 7.64 -29.95
CA ASP A 56 37.46 7.92 -28.53
C ASP A 56 36.69 9.19 -28.21
N ILE A 57 36.01 9.21 -27.06
CA ILE A 57 35.26 10.38 -26.60
C ILE A 57 35.92 11.03 -25.38
N GLU A 58 35.94 12.34 -25.33
CA GLU A 58 36.54 13.15 -24.28
C GLU A 58 35.61 14.29 -23.84
N ASP A 59 36.02 15.04 -22.81
CA ASP A 59 35.25 16.15 -22.23
C ASP A 59 33.79 15.76 -21.92
N ILE A 60 33.62 14.57 -21.37
CA ILE A 60 32.30 13.98 -21.14
C ILE A 60 31.65 14.61 -19.91
N SER A 61 30.47 15.19 -20.08
CA SER A 61 29.69 15.77 -18.99
C SER A 61 28.27 15.22 -18.97
N ALA A 62 27.94 14.46 -17.96
CA ALA A 62 26.60 13.87 -17.74
C ALA A 62 25.77 14.77 -16.82
N SER A 63 24.54 15.08 -17.21
CA SER A 63 23.61 15.92 -16.46
C SER A 63 22.25 15.27 -16.33
N LEU A 64 21.66 15.31 -15.13
CA LEU A 64 20.26 14.95 -14.89
C LEU A 64 19.37 16.19 -14.98
N VAL A 65 18.26 16.09 -15.72
CA VAL A 65 17.28 17.16 -15.86
C VAL A 65 16.18 16.91 -14.83
N LEU A 66 16.25 17.59 -13.69
CA LEU A 66 15.35 17.41 -12.56
C LEU A 66 14.27 18.49 -12.47
N ASP A 67 14.21 19.40 -13.44
CA ASP A 67 13.23 20.49 -13.46
C ASP A 67 11.80 19.93 -13.44
N ASN A 68 10.97 20.41 -12.53
CA ASN A 68 9.59 19.97 -12.32
C ASN A 68 9.42 18.50 -11.92
N LEU A 69 10.49 17.81 -11.52
CA LEU A 69 10.44 16.50 -10.92
C LEU A 69 10.63 16.59 -9.40
N PRO A 70 9.94 15.75 -8.61
CA PRO A 70 10.03 15.78 -7.15
C PRO A 70 11.32 15.10 -6.63
N PHE A 71 12.47 15.42 -7.24
CA PHE A 71 13.78 14.89 -6.89
C PHE A 71 14.80 16.03 -6.74
N THR A 72 15.69 15.86 -5.78
CA THR A 72 16.84 16.75 -5.58
C THR A 72 18.13 15.94 -5.74
N ALA A 73 19.06 16.46 -6.56
CA ALA A 73 20.41 15.90 -6.59
C ALA A 73 21.19 16.36 -5.35
N ILE A 74 21.75 15.43 -4.61
CA ILE A 74 22.62 15.72 -3.47
C ILE A 74 24.04 15.87 -3.99
N GLY A 75 24.60 17.07 -3.85
CA GLY A 75 25.87 17.49 -4.43
C GLY A 75 25.65 18.18 -5.77
N SER A 76 25.67 17.48 -6.88
CA SER A 76 25.48 18.04 -8.20
C SER A 76 24.58 17.18 -9.09
N SER A 77 23.75 17.80 -9.91
CA SER A 77 23.00 17.14 -11.00
C SER A 77 23.82 17.02 -12.28
N GLN A 78 25.06 17.55 -12.31
CA GLN A 78 26.00 17.44 -13.41
C GLN A 78 27.34 16.93 -12.87
N LYS A 79 27.95 15.98 -13.57
CA LYS A 79 29.27 15.42 -13.26
C LYS A 79 30.02 15.15 -14.54
N ASP A 80 31.34 15.33 -14.47
CA ASP A 80 32.23 14.96 -15.52
C ASP A 80 32.61 13.47 -15.40
N VAL A 81 32.91 12.86 -16.53
CA VAL A 81 33.31 11.47 -16.69
C VAL A 81 34.66 11.48 -17.37
N ASP A 82 35.52 10.53 -17.05
CA ASP A 82 36.80 10.40 -17.72
C ASP A 82 36.62 10.07 -19.21
N ASN A 83 37.70 10.16 -19.99
CA ASN A 83 37.67 9.79 -21.40
C ASN A 83 37.35 8.32 -21.57
N ILE A 84 36.55 7.99 -22.59
CA ILE A 84 36.14 6.61 -22.88
C ILE A 84 36.64 6.27 -24.28
N ASP A 85 37.51 5.24 -24.37
CA ASP A 85 38.05 4.78 -25.64
C ASP A 85 36.92 4.09 -26.48
N GLU A 86 37.18 3.93 -27.79
CA GLU A 86 36.30 3.15 -28.68
C GLU A 86 36.05 1.75 -28.11
N ASP A 87 34.77 1.32 -28.09
CA ASP A 87 34.31 0.01 -27.54
C ASP A 87 34.53 -0.18 -26.01
N ASP A 88 34.77 0.89 -25.24
CA ASP A 88 34.91 0.86 -23.78
C ASP A 88 33.72 1.53 -23.07
N ASP A 89 33.63 1.42 -21.76
CA ASP A 89 32.58 2.04 -20.95
C ASP A 89 33.10 2.66 -19.65
N ASP A 90 32.40 3.67 -19.15
CA ASP A 90 32.61 4.22 -17.80
C ASP A 90 31.27 4.61 -17.16
N SER A 91 31.26 4.79 -15.86
CA SER A 91 30.04 5.08 -15.10
C SER A 91 30.13 6.31 -14.24
N VAL A 92 29.04 7.03 -14.17
CA VAL A 92 28.87 8.19 -13.30
C VAL A 92 27.71 7.97 -12.32
N THR A 93 27.98 8.17 -11.04
CA THR A 93 26.97 7.96 -9.99
C THR A 93 26.46 9.29 -9.45
N PHE A 94 25.14 9.45 -9.44
CA PHE A 94 24.43 10.55 -8.81
C PHE A 94 23.78 10.08 -7.51
N THR A 95 23.66 10.98 -6.53
CA THR A 95 22.85 10.77 -5.34
C THR A 95 21.57 11.58 -5.46
N LEU A 96 20.42 10.90 -5.50
CA LEU A 96 19.11 11.53 -5.60
C LEU A 96 18.35 11.39 -4.28
N LYS A 97 17.56 12.39 -3.96
CA LYS A 97 16.65 12.41 -2.83
C LYS A 97 15.26 12.75 -3.32
N PRO A 98 14.30 11.80 -3.33
CA PRO A 98 12.90 12.09 -3.58
C PRO A 98 12.34 13.03 -2.51
N SER A 99 11.36 13.86 -2.86
CA SER A 99 10.61 14.66 -1.88
C SER A 99 9.95 13.77 -0.84
N THR A 100 9.74 14.29 0.37
CA THR A 100 9.08 13.54 1.47
C THR A 100 7.62 13.24 1.19
N ASP A 101 6.98 14.05 0.36
CA ASP A 101 5.57 13.97 -0.06
C ASP A 101 5.38 13.38 -1.46
N ILE A 102 6.45 12.84 -2.07
CA ILE A 102 6.36 12.19 -3.38
C ILE A 102 5.42 10.98 -3.32
N THR A 103 4.53 10.87 -4.28
CA THR A 103 3.71 9.66 -4.42
C THR A 103 4.59 8.48 -4.85
N PRO A 104 4.59 7.35 -4.13
CA PRO A 104 5.31 6.15 -4.55
C PRO A 104 4.87 5.67 -5.94
N GLY A 105 5.83 5.21 -6.75
CA GLY A 105 5.57 4.79 -8.12
C GLY A 105 6.82 4.84 -8.99
N ASP A 106 6.61 4.67 -10.31
CA ASP A 106 7.68 4.70 -11.30
C ASP A 106 7.79 6.11 -11.91
N TYR A 107 9.01 6.60 -11.97
CA TYR A 107 9.35 7.92 -12.49
C TYR A 107 10.36 7.81 -13.63
N SER A 108 10.31 8.74 -14.56
CA SER A 108 11.26 8.86 -15.68
C SER A 108 12.13 10.08 -15.47
N ILE A 109 13.45 9.88 -15.40
CA ILE A 109 14.44 10.94 -15.22
C ILE A 109 15.13 11.21 -16.54
N PRO A 110 14.99 12.40 -17.12
CA PRO A 110 15.72 12.79 -18.31
C PRO A 110 17.21 13.04 -17.98
N TYR A 111 18.06 12.66 -18.92
CA TYR A 111 19.50 12.97 -18.86
C TYR A 111 20.00 13.60 -20.16
N THR A 112 21.10 14.30 -20.05
CA THR A 112 21.87 14.86 -21.17
C THR A 112 23.34 14.56 -20.96
N ILE A 113 23.99 13.94 -21.94
CA ILE A 113 25.43 13.73 -21.97
C ILE A 113 25.98 14.54 -23.10
N LYS A 114 26.96 15.40 -22.79
CA LYS A 114 27.74 16.17 -23.76
C LYS A 114 29.11 15.57 -23.81
N TYR A 115 29.69 15.45 -24.97
CA TYR A 115 31.02 14.89 -25.21
C TYR A 115 31.62 15.42 -26.49
N THR A 116 32.91 15.26 -26.65
CA THR A 116 33.68 15.65 -27.85
C THR A 116 34.34 14.43 -28.49
N ASP A 117 34.52 14.49 -29.82
CA ASP A 117 35.34 13.54 -30.56
C ASP A 117 36.82 13.83 -30.28
N ALA A 118 37.57 12.91 -29.68
CA ALA A 118 38.97 13.08 -29.33
C ALA A 118 39.86 13.31 -30.58
N SER A 119 39.44 12.81 -31.75
CA SER A 119 40.13 13.05 -33.02
C SER A 119 39.87 14.45 -33.60
N ASN A 120 38.80 15.11 -33.17
CA ASN A 120 38.37 16.43 -33.63
C ASN A 120 37.65 17.24 -32.54
N ASN A 121 38.38 17.81 -31.62
CA ASN A 121 37.91 18.59 -30.46
C ASN A 121 37.04 19.79 -30.77
N THR A 122 36.72 20.06 -32.04
CA THR A 122 35.79 21.12 -32.45
C THR A 122 34.35 20.61 -32.56
N ILE A 123 34.12 19.30 -32.51
CA ILE A 123 32.81 18.68 -32.65
C ILE A 123 32.24 18.36 -31.26
N ASN A 124 31.29 19.20 -30.82
CA ASN A 124 30.53 18.95 -29.61
C ASN A 124 29.28 18.13 -29.94
N LEU A 125 29.19 16.97 -29.35
CA LEU A 125 28.07 16.03 -29.53
C LEU A 125 27.18 16.01 -28.26
N THR A 126 25.93 15.61 -28.42
CA THR A 126 24.99 15.54 -27.33
C THR A 126 24.10 14.32 -27.48
N LYS A 127 24.05 13.50 -26.41
CA LYS A 127 23.12 12.40 -26.26
C LYS A 127 22.10 12.75 -25.20
N THR A 128 20.81 12.60 -25.52
CA THR A 128 19.72 12.76 -24.55
C THR A 128 18.89 11.47 -24.45
N GLY A 129 18.35 11.23 -23.31
CA GLY A 129 17.47 10.06 -23.06
C GLY A 129 16.78 10.18 -21.72
N ASN A 130 16.09 9.10 -21.36
CA ASN A 130 15.44 8.98 -20.06
C ASN A 130 15.76 7.60 -19.50
N PHE A 131 15.80 7.51 -18.18
CA PHE A 131 15.81 6.24 -17.47
C PHE A 131 14.70 6.19 -16.42
N GLY A 132 14.21 4.97 -16.14
CA GLY A 132 13.18 4.76 -15.12
C GLY A 132 13.81 4.59 -13.75
N ILE A 133 13.19 5.14 -12.71
CA ILE A 133 13.47 4.84 -11.32
C ILE A 133 12.18 4.53 -10.58
N ARG A 134 12.27 3.67 -9.57
CA ARG A 134 11.14 3.34 -8.71
C ARG A 134 11.30 4.00 -7.36
N VAL A 135 10.28 4.75 -6.95
CA VAL A 135 10.12 5.21 -5.58
C VAL A 135 9.15 4.25 -4.88
N SER A 136 9.65 3.51 -3.92
CA SER A 136 8.86 2.58 -3.12
C SER A 136 8.33 3.24 -1.86
N ALA A 137 7.46 2.56 -1.12
CA ALA A 137 6.93 3.00 0.15
C ALA A 137 7.20 1.98 1.25
N LYS A 138 7.68 2.45 2.39
CA LYS A 138 7.76 1.63 3.60
C LYS A 138 6.36 1.43 4.17
N THR A 139 6.04 0.20 4.53
CA THR A 139 4.78 -0.12 5.22
C THR A 139 4.90 0.26 6.68
N ASP A 140 3.97 1.07 7.15
CA ASP A 140 3.80 1.42 8.56
C ASP A 140 2.34 1.17 8.96
N LEU A 141 2.11 0.20 9.86
CA LEU A 141 0.78 -0.23 10.25
C LEU A 141 0.62 -0.12 11.76
N ASP A 142 -0.45 0.52 12.18
CA ASP A 142 -0.92 0.53 13.55
C ASP A 142 -2.19 -0.32 13.72
N PHE A 143 -2.39 -0.85 14.92
CA PHE A 143 -3.47 -1.78 15.23
C PHE A 143 -4.11 -1.46 16.57
N SER A 144 -5.44 -1.43 16.59
CA SER A 144 -6.20 -1.32 17.84
C SER A 144 -7.35 -2.34 17.89
N ALA A 145 -7.66 -2.79 19.12
CA ALA A 145 -8.82 -3.61 19.37
C ALA A 145 -9.97 -2.74 19.88
N GLU A 146 -11.13 -2.88 19.25
CA GLU A 146 -12.31 -2.10 19.58
C GLU A 146 -13.51 -3.02 19.82
N THR A 147 -14.43 -2.61 20.68
CA THR A 147 -15.71 -3.28 20.87
C THR A 147 -16.83 -2.31 20.48
N ARG A 148 -17.75 -2.76 19.64
CA ARG A 148 -18.85 -1.91 19.16
C ARG A 148 -19.76 -1.43 20.29
N GLU A 149 -19.93 -2.28 21.30
CA GLU A 149 -20.71 -1.99 22.50
C GLU A 149 -19.86 -2.31 23.74
N THR A 150 -20.36 -1.95 24.92
CA THR A 150 -19.71 -2.33 26.16
C THR A 150 -19.59 -3.85 26.27
N ALA A 151 -18.36 -4.35 26.21
CA ALA A 151 -18.10 -5.77 26.33
C ALA A 151 -18.44 -6.27 27.74
N ILE A 152 -19.35 -7.23 27.83
CA ILE A 152 -19.82 -7.78 29.11
C ILE A 152 -19.49 -9.27 29.17
N LEU A 153 -18.98 -9.70 30.32
CA LEU A 153 -18.64 -11.10 30.59
C LEU A 153 -19.86 -12.00 30.37
N GLU A 154 -19.63 -13.15 29.72
CA GLU A 154 -20.64 -14.16 29.37
C GLU A 154 -21.76 -13.65 28.43
N LYS A 155 -21.57 -12.50 27.80
CA LYS A 155 -22.49 -11.98 26.79
C LYS A 155 -21.85 -12.01 25.40
N GLU A 156 -22.73 -12.09 24.40
CA GLU A 156 -22.37 -11.88 23.01
C GLU A 156 -21.99 -10.43 22.77
N GLY A 157 -21.05 -10.20 21.86
CA GLY A 157 -20.64 -8.87 21.42
C GLY A 157 -19.81 -8.94 20.15
N GLN A 158 -19.43 -7.76 19.66
CA GLN A 158 -18.58 -7.62 18.48
C GLN A 158 -17.21 -7.12 18.90
N LEU A 159 -16.18 -7.85 18.48
CA LEU A 159 -14.78 -7.53 18.68
C LEU A 159 -14.17 -7.22 17.32
N SER A 160 -13.63 -6.02 17.17
CA SER A 160 -13.06 -5.53 15.91
C SER A 160 -11.56 -5.31 16.06
N LEU A 161 -10.81 -5.69 15.03
CA LEU A 161 -9.44 -5.26 14.80
C LEU A 161 -9.47 -4.09 13.81
N ASN A 162 -9.09 -2.91 14.27
CA ASN A 162 -8.85 -1.76 13.42
C ASN A 162 -7.41 -1.82 12.91
N ILE A 163 -7.22 -1.60 11.62
CA ILE A 163 -5.93 -1.60 10.91
C ILE A 163 -5.77 -0.24 10.27
N VAL A 164 -4.77 0.51 10.69
CA VAL A 164 -4.46 1.85 10.15
C VAL A 164 -3.17 1.74 9.35
N ASN A 165 -3.20 2.20 8.10
CA ASN A 165 -2.03 2.30 7.26
C ASN A 165 -1.45 3.71 7.34
N LEU A 166 -0.41 3.89 8.15
CA LEU A 166 0.33 5.15 8.32
C LEU A 166 1.43 5.31 7.26
N GLY A 167 1.66 4.29 6.42
CA GLY A 167 2.65 4.31 5.35
C GLY A 167 2.17 5.11 4.14
N LEU A 168 3.12 5.50 3.27
CA LEU A 168 2.84 6.27 2.05
C LEU A 168 2.34 5.41 0.88
N GLY A 169 2.43 4.07 0.98
CA GLY A 169 1.97 3.13 -0.04
C GLY A 169 0.74 2.35 0.38
N GLU A 170 -0.11 1.99 -0.58
CA GLU A 170 -1.23 1.09 -0.33
C GLU A 170 -0.75 -0.32 0.05
N ILE A 171 -1.51 -1.01 0.89
CA ILE A 171 -1.36 -2.43 1.19
C ILE A 171 -2.54 -3.20 0.64
N LYS A 172 -2.29 -4.41 0.12
CA LYS A 172 -3.29 -5.18 -0.63
C LYS A 172 -3.52 -6.57 -0.04
N SER A 173 -4.64 -7.18 -0.44
CA SER A 173 -4.96 -8.58 -0.12
C SER A 173 -4.92 -8.88 1.39
N ILE A 174 -5.30 -7.90 2.20
CA ILE A 174 -5.25 -7.99 3.65
C ILE A 174 -6.22 -9.06 4.12
N THR A 175 -5.69 -9.99 4.90
CA THR A 175 -6.46 -11.05 5.54
C THR A 175 -6.11 -11.10 7.01
N VAL A 176 -7.11 -11.07 7.86
CA VAL A 176 -7.00 -11.17 9.31
C VAL A 176 -7.46 -12.54 9.75
N GLN A 177 -6.64 -13.26 10.50
CA GLN A 177 -7.00 -14.48 11.19
C GLN A 177 -6.79 -14.30 12.68
N ILE A 178 -7.83 -14.56 13.50
CA ILE A 178 -7.75 -14.42 14.95
C ILE A 178 -7.64 -15.78 15.66
N PHE A 179 -7.01 -15.74 16.84
CA PHE A 179 -6.83 -16.88 17.73
C PHE A 179 -7.49 -16.54 19.07
N PRO A 180 -8.63 -17.18 19.42
CA PRO A 180 -9.39 -16.84 20.62
C PRO A 180 -8.59 -17.04 21.90
N GLN A 181 -8.46 -16.00 22.71
CA GLN A 181 -7.87 -16.05 24.05
C GLN A 181 -8.76 -15.31 25.05
N GLY A 182 -9.53 -16.07 25.84
CA GLY A 182 -10.49 -15.53 26.81
C GLY A 182 -11.82 -15.09 26.21
N PHE A 183 -12.12 -15.51 24.99
CA PHE A 183 -13.44 -15.39 24.35
C PHE A 183 -13.72 -16.60 23.45
N THR A 184 -14.98 -16.87 23.16
CA THR A 184 -15.41 -17.89 22.19
C THR A 184 -15.85 -17.19 20.91
N LEU A 185 -15.38 -17.67 19.77
CA LEU A 185 -15.71 -17.13 18.45
C LEU A 185 -17.05 -17.71 17.96
N LEU A 186 -17.94 -16.86 17.47
CA LEU A 186 -19.24 -17.21 16.89
C LEU A 186 -19.24 -17.07 15.37
N SER A 187 -18.37 -16.25 14.81
CA SER A 187 -18.19 -16.04 13.36
C SER A 187 -16.99 -16.85 12.83
N SER A 188 -16.62 -16.64 11.54
CA SER A 188 -15.37 -17.18 11.00
C SER A 188 -14.15 -16.58 11.72
N ASP A 189 -13.11 -17.39 11.94
CA ASP A 189 -11.83 -16.96 12.49
C ASP A 189 -10.99 -16.13 11.50
N LYS A 190 -11.42 -16.08 10.22
CA LYS A 190 -10.68 -15.43 9.13
C LYS A 190 -11.59 -14.50 8.33
N ILE A 191 -11.14 -13.26 8.15
CA ILE A 191 -11.81 -12.22 7.37
C ILE A 191 -10.84 -11.67 6.33
N PHE A 192 -11.33 -11.51 5.10
CA PHE A 192 -10.65 -10.77 4.04
C PHE A 192 -11.12 -9.30 4.10
N VAL A 193 -10.17 -8.39 4.34
CA VAL A 193 -10.42 -6.94 4.45
C VAL A 193 -10.29 -6.27 3.08
N GLY A 194 -9.28 -6.63 2.29
CA GLY A 194 -9.08 -6.07 0.95
C GLY A 194 -7.83 -5.21 0.84
N THR A 195 -7.99 -3.95 0.46
CA THR A 195 -6.92 -2.98 0.24
C THR A 195 -7.13 -1.78 1.15
N ILE A 196 -6.05 -1.31 1.82
CA ILE A 196 -6.05 -0.07 2.61
C ILE A 196 -5.06 0.89 1.95
N SER A 197 -5.55 2.06 1.52
CA SER A 197 -4.73 3.11 0.94
C SER A 197 -3.79 3.75 1.97
N ALA A 198 -2.84 4.58 1.50
CA ALA A 198 -2.04 5.42 2.40
C ALA A 198 -2.95 6.35 3.23
N ASP A 199 -2.62 6.54 4.50
CA ASP A 199 -3.36 7.37 5.47
C ASP A 199 -4.84 6.97 5.66
N ASP A 200 -5.20 5.69 5.39
CA ASP A 200 -6.55 5.16 5.53
C ASP A 200 -6.59 3.99 6.52
N SER A 201 -7.80 3.56 6.90
CA SER A 201 -8.00 2.46 7.84
C SER A 201 -9.17 1.60 7.44
N ASP A 202 -9.15 0.34 7.87
CA ASP A 202 -10.28 -0.58 7.72
C ASP A 202 -10.36 -1.52 8.93
N ILE A 203 -11.51 -2.17 9.13
CA ILE A 203 -11.82 -2.99 10.30
C ILE A 203 -12.19 -4.41 9.94
N ALA A 204 -11.69 -5.36 10.72
CA ALA A 204 -12.15 -6.75 10.72
C ALA A 204 -12.98 -7.02 11.98
N THR A 205 -14.28 -7.31 11.84
CA THR A 205 -15.20 -7.50 12.96
C THR A 205 -15.60 -8.95 13.12
N PHE A 206 -15.56 -9.44 14.36
CA PHE A 206 -15.85 -10.81 14.75
C PHE A 206 -16.95 -10.84 15.81
N ASP A 207 -17.90 -11.76 15.68
CA ASP A 207 -18.90 -12.01 16.71
C ASP A 207 -18.34 -12.99 17.75
N VAL A 208 -18.40 -12.63 19.02
CA VAL A 208 -17.76 -13.35 20.11
C VAL A 208 -18.64 -13.44 21.37
N ILE A 209 -18.34 -14.41 22.25
CA ILE A 209 -18.79 -14.42 23.65
C ILE A 209 -17.55 -14.22 24.54
N TYR A 210 -17.57 -13.23 25.42
CA TYR A 210 -16.46 -12.94 26.31
C TYR A 210 -16.44 -13.89 27.52
N ASN A 211 -15.40 -14.71 27.65
CA ASN A 211 -15.27 -15.71 28.74
C ASN A 211 -14.31 -15.24 29.85
N SER A 212 -13.66 -14.11 29.69
CA SER A 212 -12.70 -13.53 30.63
C SER A 212 -12.89 -12.02 30.73
N GLN A 213 -12.51 -11.43 31.86
CA GLN A 213 -12.47 -9.97 32.04
C GLN A 213 -11.26 -9.31 31.35
N SER A 214 -10.28 -10.10 30.98
CA SER A 214 -9.05 -9.62 30.30
C SER A 214 -8.72 -10.52 29.12
N PRO A 215 -9.61 -10.63 28.11
CA PRO A 215 -9.30 -11.38 26.91
C PRO A 215 -8.24 -10.65 26.09
N VAL A 216 -7.54 -11.40 25.23
CA VAL A 216 -6.55 -10.86 24.31
C VAL A 216 -6.99 -11.17 22.88
N LEU A 217 -7.11 -10.13 22.06
CA LEU A 217 -7.25 -10.29 20.61
C LEU A 217 -5.88 -10.61 20.03
N SER A 218 -5.62 -11.90 19.85
CA SER A 218 -4.43 -12.36 19.12
C SER A 218 -4.79 -12.52 17.65
N ALA A 219 -4.12 -11.80 16.77
CA ALA A 219 -4.40 -11.81 15.34
C ALA A 219 -3.14 -11.93 14.50
N LYS A 220 -3.24 -12.72 13.42
CA LYS A 220 -2.26 -12.80 12.34
C LYS A 220 -2.82 -12.05 11.14
N ILE A 221 -2.12 -11.02 10.71
CA ILE A 221 -2.45 -10.21 9.55
C ILE A 221 -1.50 -10.58 8.42
N SER A 222 -2.03 -11.06 7.31
CA SER A 222 -1.27 -11.33 6.09
C SER A 222 -1.68 -10.32 5.03
N TYR A 223 -0.73 -9.72 4.33
CA TYR A 223 -0.97 -8.70 3.33
C TYR A 223 0.16 -8.66 2.30
N LYS A 224 -0.06 -7.94 1.20
CA LYS A 224 0.98 -7.55 0.26
C LYS A 224 1.34 -6.09 0.48
N ASP A 225 2.66 -5.81 0.56
CA ASP A 225 3.17 -4.45 0.64
C ASP A 225 3.02 -3.69 -0.70
N PHE A 226 3.48 -2.44 -0.74
CA PHE A 226 3.43 -1.62 -1.95
C PHE A 226 4.14 -2.26 -3.15
N ASP A 227 5.23 -2.98 -2.92
CA ASP A 227 5.99 -3.68 -3.96
C ASP A 227 5.46 -5.10 -4.26
N ASN A 228 4.25 -5.43 -3.74
CA ASN A 228 3.56 -6.70 -3.92
C ASN A 228 4.27 -7.91 -3.29
N ASN A 229 5.14 -7.70 -2.30
CA ASN A 229 5.74 -8.77 -1.52
C ASN A 229 4.80 -9.23 -0.43
N ASP A 230 4.78 -10.55 -0.17
CA ASP A 230 3.98 -11.13 0.89
C ASP A 230 4.58 -10.81 2.27
N GLN A 231 3.76 -10.22 3.13
CA GLN A 231 4.09 -9.81 4.48
C GLN A 231 3.16 -10.44 5.49
N THR A 232 3.65 -10.63 6.71
CA THR A 232 2.84 -11.14 7.83
C THR A 232 3.21 -10.41 9.11
N LYS A 233 2.19 -9.95 9.86
CA LYS A 233 2.35 -9.34 11.18
C LYS A 233 1.44 -10.04 12.19
N THR A 234 1.93 -10.29 13.40
CA THR A 234 1.13 -10.85 14.50
C THR A 234 1.02 -9.81 15.58
N VAL A 235 -0.19 -9.60 16.09
CA VAL A 235 -0.50 -8.63 17.15
C VAL A 235 -1.25 -9.29 18.28
N ASN A 236 -1.03 -8.81 19.52
CA ASN A 236 -1.73 -9.24 20.72
C ASN A 236 -2.24 -7.98 21.41
N LEU A 237 -3.55 -7.76 21.36
CA LEU A 237 -4.19 -6.55 21.85
C LEU A 237 -5.08 -6.90 23.04
N PRO A 238 -4.86 -6.32 24.23
CA PRO A 238 -5.72 -6.55 25.37
C PRO A 238 -7.08 -5.90 25.14
N VAL A 239 -8.15 -6.62 25.53
CA VAL A 239 -9.52 -6.13 25.42
C VAL A 239 -10.08 -5.99 26.83
N LYS A 240 -10.79 -4.91 27.12
CA LYS A 240 -11.39 -4.65 28.41
C LYS A 240 -12.83 -5.12 28.43
N VAL A 241 -13.15 -6.06 29.33
CA VAL A 241 -14.48 -6.64 29.51
C VAL A 241 -14.93 -6.39 30.93
N TYR A 242 -16.20 -6.04 31.12
CA TYR A 242 -16.80 -5.71 32.42
C TYR A 242 -17.77 -6.82 32.86
N THR A 243 -17.92 -7.02 34.16
CA THR A 243 -19.11 -7.73 34.66
C THR A 243 -20.36 -6.85 34.49
N GLU A 244 -21.53 -7.44 34.45
CA GLU A 244 -22.79 -6.69 34.36
C GLU A 244 -22.94 -5.68 35.50
N GLU A 245 -22.52 -6.06 36.73
CA GLU A 245 -22.53 -5.19 37.90
C GLU A 245 -21.59 -4.00 37.75
N GLN A 246 -20.34 -4.24 37.28
CA GLN A 246 -19.37 -3.17 36.99
C GLN A 246 -19.89 -2.20 35.94
N ALA A 247 -20.46 -2.71 34.85
CA ALA A 247 -20.99 -1.90 33.76
C ALA A 247 -22.18 -1.05 34.21
N LEU A 248 -23.06 -1.56 35.09
CA LEU A 248 -24.15 -0.82 35.71
C LEU A 248 -23.62 0.28 36.64
N ASN A 249 -22.67 -0.04 37.52
CA ASN A 249 -22.09 0.91 38.46
C ASN A 249 -21.33 2.05 37.77
N LEU A 250 -20.69 1.79 36.63
CA LEU A 250 -20.02 2.78 35.80
C LEU A 250 -20.97 3.56 34.86
N GLY A 251 -22.27 3.18 34.83
CA GLY A 251 -23.26 3.79 33.95
C GLY A 251 -23.08 3.47 32.47
N LEU A 252 -22.28 2.46 32.13
CA LEU A 252 -22.05 2.02 30.75
C LEU A 252 -23.25 1.32 30.14
N ILE A 253 -24.07 0.69 30.97
CA ILE A 253 -25.34 0.08 30.58
C ILE A 253 -26.46 0.54 31.54
N LYS A 254 -27.70 0.49 31.05
CA LYS A 254 -28.88 0.83 31.85
C LYS A 254 -29.54 -0.44 32.38
N LYS A 255 -30.03 -0.41 33.62
CA LYS A 255 -30.80 -1.50 34.18
C LYS A 255 -32.09 -1.71 33.33
N SER A 256 -32.30 -2.92 32.85
CA SER A 256 -33.51 -3.24 32.10
C SER A 256 -34.74 -3.07 32.99
N SER A 257 -35.66 -2.19 32.60
CA SER A 257 -36.94 -1.99 33.31
C SER A 257 -38.03 -2.96 32.87
N THR A 258 -37.72 -3.95 32.04
CA THR A 258 -38.69 -4.91 31.49
C THR A 258 -39.48 -5.60 32.59
N GLY A 259 -38.81 -6.03 33.69
CA GLY A 259 -39.48 -6.62 34.86
C GLY A 259 -40.47 -5.66 35.53
N THR A 260 -40.16 -4.37 35.58
CA THR A 260 -41.06 -3.35 36.14
C THR A 260 -42.32 -3.19 35.28
N TYR A 261 -42.18 -3.18 33.94
CA TYR A 261 -43.34 -3.12 33.04
C TYR A 261 -44.22 -4.36 33.12
N VAL A 262 -43.62 -5.56 33.22
CA VAL A 262 -44.39 -6.81 33.41
C VAL A 262 -45.16 -6.77 34.76
N LEU A 263 -44.54 -6.30 35.83
CA LEU A 263 -45.19 -6.18 37.16
C LEU A 263 -46.35 -5.15 37.09
N VAL A 264 -46.18 -4.01 36.44
CA VAL A 264 -47.25 -3.02 36.23
C VAL A 264 -48.39 -3.62 35.46
N ILE A 265 -48.14 -4.36 34.37
CA ILE A 265 -49.19 -5.03 33.60
C ILE A 265 -49.94 -6.04 34.44
N LEU A 266 -49.26 -6.85 35.25
CA LEU A 266 -49.89 -7.81 36.17
C LEU A 266 -50.80 -7.10 37.18
N VAL A 267 -50.35 -6.02 37.81
CA VAL A 267 -51.14 -5.22 38.74
C VAL A 267 -52.38 -4.67 38.06
N LEU A 268 -52.25 -4.13 36.85
CA LEU A 268 -53.40 -3.62 36.09
C LEU A 268 -54.43 -4.75 35.75
N LEU A 269 -53.95 -5.94 35.41
CA LEU A 269 -54.82 -7.10 35.18
C LEU A 269 -55.58 -7.54 36.44
N VAL A 270 -54.92 -7.52 37.62
CA VAL A 270 -55.56 -7.82 38.91
C VAL A 270 -56.63 -6.78 39.24
N ILE A 271 -56.31 -5.49 39.08
CA ILE A 271 -57.28 -4.39 39.30
C ILE A 271 -58.49 -4.55 38.37
N TRP A 272 -58.26 -4.82 37.08
CA TRP A 272 -59.30 -5.03 36.11
C TRP A 272 -60.21 -6.24 36.46
N TYR A 273 -59.57 -7.33 36.94
CA TYR A 273 -60.34 -8.52 37.38
C TYR A 273 -61.22 -8.24 38.59
N ILE A 274 -60.68 -7.55 39.61
CA ILE A 274 -61.42 -7.13 40.80
C ILE A 274 -62.59 -6.20 40.42
N TRP A 275 -62.31 -5.20 39.58
CA TRP A 275 -63.34 -4.26 39.10
C TRP A 275 -64.47 -4.95 38.34
N ARG A 276 -64.14 -5.89 37.48
CA ARG A 276 -65.13 -6.76 36.77
C ARG A 276 -65.97 -7.58 37.71
N LYS A 277 -65.36 -8.12 38.77
CA LYS A 277 -66.07 -8.92 39.81
C LYS A 277 -67.02 -8.06 40.66
N ILE A 278 -66.59 -6.85 41.02
CA ILE A 278 -67.42 -5.89 41.77
C ILE A 278 -68.58 -5.46 40.91
N LYS A 279 -68.37 -5.17 39.63
CA LYS A 279 -69.43 -4.73 38.69
C LYS A 279 -70.46 -5.84 38.48
N LYS A 280 -70.08 -7.12 38.42
CA LYS A 280 -71.00 -8.27 38.37
C LYS A 280 -71.86 -8.36 39.66
N ARG A 281 -71.23 -8.22 40.84
CA ARG A 281 -71.98 -8.27 42.14
C ARG A 281 -72.94 -7.09 42.29
N ARG A 282 -72.60 -5.91 41.83
CA ARG A 282 -73.51 -4.77 41.82
C ARG A 282 -74.74 -4.96 40.90
N LYS A 283 -74.53 -5.57 39.73
CA LYS A 283 -75.64 -5.90 38.79
C LYS A 283 -76.59 -6.95 39.37
N GLN A 284 -76.08 -7.96 40.07
CA GLN A 284 -76.89 -9.01 40.75
C GLN A 284 -77.73 -8.40 41.88
N LYS A 285 -77.16 -7.55 42.73
CA LYS A 285 -77.90 -6.87 43.81
C LYS A 285 -79.00 -5.90 43.32
N LEU A 286 -78.87 -5.35 42.11
CA LEU A 286 -79.89 -4.55 41.49
C LEU A 286 -81.02 -5.36 40.84
N ALA A 287 -80.73 -6.60 40.43
CA ALA A 287 -81.74 -7.56 39.91
C ALA A 287 -82.61 -8.17 41.01
N ASP A 288 -82.04 -8.46 42.22
CA ASP A 288 -82.74 -8.97 43.37
C ASP A 288 -83.65 -7.94 44.09
N ARG A 289 -83.59 -6.65 43.68
CA ARG A 289 -84.47 -5.59 44.26
C ARG A 289 -85.59 -5.18 43.35
N ARG A 290 -85.80 -5.90 42.25
CA ARG A 290 -87.02 -5.75 41.35
C ARG A 290 -87.84 -7.00 41.53
#